data_7f4535986d39f2d29f79952b9ba7f0e1
#
_entry.id   7f4535986d39f2d29f79952b9ba7f0e1
#
_cell.length_a   1.000
_cell.length_b   1.000
_cell.length_c   1.000
_cell.angle_alpha   90.00
_cell.angle_beta   90.00
_cell.angle_gamma   90.00
#
_symmetry.space_group_name_H-M   'P 1'
#
loop_
_entity.id
_entity.type
_entity.pdbx_description
1 polymer ?
#
loop_
_entity_poly.entity_id
_entity_poly.type
_entity_poly.pdbx_seq_one_letter_code
_entity_poly.pdbx_strand_id
1 'polypeptide(L)'
;MLEEIYSNHFGKAAKVSLCVSDLLLHLNRTVYNERHERSVQEEQQLSERLIDYIEEHLEEELSLDRMVAEFFVSKYHIAHFFKDHIGMSVHQYVQKKRLEACREVIRNNMKISEAYLLFGFKDYSGFYKAFRKEYGMSPKEWQETVMNIPEF
;
A
#
# COMPACT_ATOMS: atom_id res chain seq x y z
N MET A 1 0.97 -26.82 -41.99
CA MET A 1 2.28 -26.68 -41.35
C MET A 1 3.08 -28.00 -41.31
N LEU A 2 2.50 -29.12 -40.86
CA LEU A 2 3.21 -30.42 -40.83
C LEU A 2 3.52 -30.98 -42.22
N GLU A 3 2.64 -30.78 -43.24
CA GLU A 3 2.85 -31.21 -44.61
C GLU A 3 4.00 -30.49 -45.33
N GLU A 4 4.27 -29.21 -44.98
CA GLU A 4 5.40 -28.46 -45.56
C GLU A 4 6.76 -28.92 -45.04
N ILE A 5 6.81 -29.54 -43.85
CA ILE A 5 8.05 -30.08 -43.26
C ILE A 5 8.56 -31.27 -44.09
N TYR A 6 7.68 -32.01 -44.73
CA TYR A 6 8.04 -33.19 -45.55
C TYR A 6 8.20 -32.90 -47.03
N SER A 7 7.86 -31.68 -47.51
CA SER A 7 8.01 -31.31 -48.92
C SER A 7 9.45 -30.88 -49.26
N ASN A 8 9.96 -31.28 -50.41
CA ASN A 8 11.34 -31.01 -50.84
C ASN A 8 11.44 -29.70 -51.68
N HIS A 9 10.66 -28.67 -51.33
CA HIS A 9 10.60 -27.41 -52.08
C HIS A 9 11.71 -26.44 -51.67
N PHE A 10 12.14 -25.62 -52.63
CA PHE A 10 13.09 -24.53 -52.41
C PHE A 10 12.61 -23.57 -51.30
N GLY A 11 13.49 -23.22 -50.35
CA GLY A 11 13.15 -22.35 -49.24
C GLY A 11 12.53 -23.02 -48.00
N LYS A 12 12.38 -24.36 -47.96
CA LYS A 12 11.85 -25.14 -46.84
C LYS A 12 12.55 -24.81 -45.51
N ALA A 13 13.88 -24.81 -45.52
CA ALA A 13 14.67 -24.51 -44.31
C ALA A 13 14.41 -23.10 -43.77
N ALA A 14 14.28 -22.12 -44.64
CA ALA A 14 13.95 -20.75 -44.29
C ALA A 14 12.53 -20.62 -43.68
N LYS A 15 11.54 -21.32 -44.29
CA LYS A 15 10.16 -21.34 -43.79
C LYS A 15 10.06 -22.00 -42.42
N VAL A 16 10.73 -23.12 -42.19
CA VAL A 16 10.80 -23.81 -40.90
C VAL A 16 11.47 -22.92 -39.87
N SER A 17 12.59 -22.28 -40.20
CA SER A 17 13.28 -21.35 -39.31
C SER A 17 12.40 -20.18 -38.91
N LEU A 18 11.67 -19.58 -39.82
CA LEU A 18 10.72 -18.48 -39.54
C LEU A 18 9.58 -18.95 -38.63
N CYS A 19 8.99 -20.12 -38.89
CA CYS A 19 7.93 -20.67 -38.05
C CYS A 19 8.42 -20.98 -36.61
N VAL A 20 9.64 -21.53 -36.49
CA VAL A 20 10.24 -21.79 -35.17
C VAL A 20 10.54 -20.47 -34.44
N SER A 21 11.07 -19.48 -35.14
CA SER A 21 11.34 -18.15 -34.56
C SER A 21 10.05 -17.47 -34.09
N ASP A 22 9.00 -17.52 -34.87
CA ASP A 22 7.69 -16.96 -34.52
C ASP A 22 7.10 -17.68 -33.29
N LEU A 23 7.17 -19.00 -33.26
CA LEU A 23 6.74 -19.79 -32.11
C LEU A 23 7.51 -19.43 -30.82
N LEU A 24 8.83 -19.29 -30.93
CA LEU A 24 9.67 -18.89 -29.79
C LEU A 24 9.35 -17.47 -29.29
N LEU A 25 9.09 -16.54 -30.21
CA LEU A 25 8.66 -15.19 -29.86
C LEU A 25 7.30 -15.21 -29.15
N HIS A 26 6.34 -15.99 -29.65
CA HIS A 26 5.05 -16.15 -28.98
C HIS A 26 5.18 -16.73 -27.57
N LEU A 27 5.95 -17.80 -27.40
CA LEU A 27 6.19 -18.44 -26.12
C LEU A 27 6.86 -17.46 -25.12
N ASN A 28 7.91 -16.77 -25.57
CA ASN A 28 8.59 -15.77 -24.74
C ASN A 28 7.65 -14.65 -24.32
N ARG A 29 6.80 -14.16 -25.22
CA ARG A 29 5.83 -13.10 -24.91
C ARG A 29 4.77 -13.56 -23.91
N THR A 30 4.27 -14.78 -24.07
CA THR A 30 3.29 -15.37 -23.15
C THR A 30 3.90 -15.51 -21.75
N VAL A 31 5.09 -16.11 -21.64
CA VAL A 31 5.79 -16.27 -20.35
C VAL A 31 6.11 -14.92 -19.70
N TYR A 32 6.53 -13.94 -20.50
CA TYR A 32 6.80 -12.58 -19.99
C TYR A 32 5.54 -11.92 -19.42
N ASN A 33 4.43 -11.99 -20.15
CA ASN A 33 3.15 -11.40 -19.72
C ASN A 33 2.63 -12.08 -18.44
N GLU A 34 2.64 -13.42 -18.37
CA GLU A 34 2.21 -14.15 -17.18
C GLU A 34 3.06 -13.83 -15.95
N ARG A 35 4.38 -13.69 -16.10
CA ARG A 35 5.26 -13.29 -15.01
C ARG A 35 4.98 -11.86 -14.55
N HIS A 36 4.74 -10.97 -15.49
CA HIS A 36 4.44 -9.57 -15.19
C HIS A 36 3.11 -9.44 -14.45
N GLU A 37 2.07 -10.12 -14.90
CA GLU A 37 0.76 -10.13 -14.26
C GLU A 37 0.83 -10.70 -12.83
N ARG A 38 1.56 -11.80 -12.61
CA ARG A 38 1.80 -12.34 -11.27
C ARG A 38 2.52 -11.36 -10.36
N SER A 39 3.58 -10.74 -10.86
CA SER A 39 4.35 -9.75 -10.10
C SER A 39 3.47 -8.58 -9.65
N VAL A 40 2.61 -8.07 -10.53
CA VAL A 40 1.67 -6.98 -10.21
C VAL A 40 0.64 -7.43 -9.18
N GLN A 41 0.10 -8.64 -9.29
CA GLN A 41 -0.85 -9.18 -8.32
C GLN A 41 -0.22 -9.40 -6.93
N GLU A 42 0.99 -9.95 -6.88
CA GLU A 42 1.73 -10.15 -5.62
C GLU A 42 2.03 -8.81 -4.94
N GLU A 43 2.38 -7.79 -5.71
CA GLU A 43 2.65 -6.45 -5.20
C GLU A 43 1.37 -5.78 -4.68
N GLN A 44 0.24 -5.94 -5.36
CA GLN A 44 -1.06 -5.45 -4.88
C GLN A 44 -1.48 -6.14 -3.57
N GLN A 45 -1.39 -7.46 -3.49
CA GLN A 45 -1.72 -8.20 -2.27
C GLN A 45 -0.81 -7.80 -1.09
N LEU A 46 0.49 -7.62 -1.32
CA LEU A 46 1.40 -7.15 -0.29
C LEU A 46 1.02 -5.75 0.20
N SER A 47 0.62 -4.90 -0.73
CA SER A 47 0.21 -3.52 -0.46
C SER A 47 -1.03 -3.45 0.44
N GLU A 48 -2.06 -4.22 0.10
CA GLU A 48 -3.28 -4.33 0.88
C GLU A 48 -2.97 -4.84 2.31
N ARG A 49 -2.19 -5.90 2.42
CA ARG A 49 -1.77 -6.46 3.71
C ARG A 49 -0.96 -5.48 4.56
N LEU A 50 -0.10 -4.66 3.95
CA LEU A 50 0.65 -3.62 4.67
C LEU A 50 -0.26 -2.52 5.21
N ILE A 51 -1.26 -2.11 4.45
CA ILE A 51 -2.24 -1.10 4.86
C ILE A 51 -3.09 -1.66 6.00
N ASP A 52 -3.67 -2.84 5.84
CA ASP A 52 -4.49 -3.52 6.85
C ASP A 52 -3.71 -3.69 8.16
N TYR A 53 -2.47 -4.17 8.07
CA TYR A 53 -1.60 -4.31 9.23
C TYR A 53 -1.39 -2.99 9.98
N ILE A 54 -1.16 -1.89 9.28
CA ILE A 54 -1.02 -0.58 9.92
C ILE A 54 -2.32 -0.18 10.62
N GLU A 55 -3.46 -0.37 9.98
CA GLU A 55 -4.77 0.02 10.52
C GLU A 55 -5.17 -0.82 11.74
N GLU A 56 -4.81 -2.09 11.75
CA GLU A 56 -5.06 -2.99 12.89
C GLU A 56 -4.14 -2.74 14.11
N HIS A 57 -2.96 -2.11 13.90
CA HIS A 57 -1.94 -1.96 14.95
C HIS A 57 -1.62 -0.48 15.28
N LEU A 58 -2.58 0.43 15.07
CA LEU A 58 -2.37 1.87 15.29
C LEU A 58 -1.99 2.23 16.73
N GLU A 59 -2.42 1.43 17.70
CA GLU A 59 -2.13 1.60 19.13
C GLU A 59 -0.71 1.15 19.51
N GLU A 60 -0.09 0.34 18.66
CA GLU A 60 1.22 -0.24 18.93
C GLU A 60 2.37 0.58 18.34
N GLU A 61 3.61 0.21 18.68
CA GLU A 61 4.78 0.81 18.04
C GLU A 61 4.94 0.28 16.62
N LEU A 62 4.57 1.10 15.65
CA LEU A 62 4.72 0.81 14.23
C LEU A 62 6.02 1.40 13.70
N SER A 63 7.04 0.56 13.53
CA SER A 63 8.32 0.91 12.91
C SER A 63 8.51 0.20 11.59
N LEU A 64 9.31 0.78 10.68
CA LEU A 64 9.70 0.10 9.43
C LEU A 64 10.40 -1.24 9.69
N ASP A 65 11.19 -1.34 10.77
CA ASP A 65 11.88 -2.59 11.14
C ASP A 65 10.89 -3.69 11.50
N ARG A 66 9.82 -3.35 12.22
CA ARG A 66 8.76 -4.31 12.54
C ARG A 66 8.03 -4.78 11.27
N MET A 67 7.71 -3.88 10.36
CA MET A 67 7.07 -4.24 9.09
C MET A 67 7.98 -5.12 8.22
N VAL A 68 9.27 -4.83 8.17
CA VAL A 68 10.27 -5.67 7.47
C VAL A 68 10.30 -7.08 8.03
N ALA A 69 10.27 -7.22 9.35
CA ALA A 69 10.27 -8.52 10.01
C ALA A 69 8.96 -9.31 9.78
N GLU A 70 7.82 -8.62 9.77
CA GLU A 70 6.51 -9.24 9.57
C GLU A 70 6.27 -9.69 8.12
N PHE A 71 6.61 -8.83 7.15
CA PHE A 71 6.31 -9.05 5.74
C PHE A 71 7.47 -9.67 4.94
N PHE A 72 8.64 -9.83 5.53
CA PHE A 72 9.84 -10.35 4.87
C PHE A 72 10.26 -9.57 3.62
N VAL A 73 10.02 -8.25 3.62
CA VAL A 73 10.36 -7.34 2.54
C VAL A 73 11.38 -6.28 2.99
N SER A 74 12.13 -5.71 2.07
CA SER A 74 13.12 -4.70 2.42
C SER A 74 12.47 -3.35 2.82
N LYS A 75 13.16 -2.57 3.68
CA LYS A 75 12.76 -1.19 4.01
C LYS A 75 12.56 -0.33 2.76
N TYR A 76 13.43 -0.52 1.77
CA TYR A 76 13.37 0.19 0.51
C TYR A 76 12.05 -0.10 -0.24
N HIS A 77 11.65 -1.36 -0.31
CA HIS A 77 10.41 -1.76 -0.99
C HIS A 77 9.19 -1.13 -0.34
N ILE A 78 9.08 -1.21 1.01
CA ILE A 78 7.98 -0.59 1.74
C ILE A 78 7.98 0.94 1.54
N ALA A 79 9.12 1.60 1.68
CA ALA A 79 9.21 3.05 1.54
C ALA A 79 8.87 3.54 0.12
N HIS A 80 9.33 2.80 -0.90
CA HIS A 80 9.06 3.09 -2.32
C HIS A 80 7.58 2.92 -2.63
N PHE A 81 6.97 1.82 -2.17
CA PHE A 81 5.54 1.58 -2.31
C PHE A 81 4.71 2.75 -1.75
N PHE A 82 4.97 3.15 -0.49
CA PHE A 82 4.23 4.26 0.13
C PHE A 82 4.42 5.58 -0.62
N LYS A 83 5.64 5.84 -1.10
CA LYS A 83 5.94 7.07 -1.83
C LYS A 83 5.23 7.12 -3.19
N ASP A 84 5.23 6.02 -3.93
CA ASP A 84 4.75 5.97 -5.31
C ASP A 84 3.24 5.78 -5.41
N HIS A 85 2.65 4.95 -4.54
CA HIS A 85 1.22 4.62 -4.61
C HIS A 85 0.36 5.45 -3.67
N ILE A 86 0.90 5.84 -2.50
CA ILE A 86 0.16 6.62 -1.50
C ILE A 86 0.58 8.09 -1.50
N GLY A 87 1.74 8.42 -2.08
CA GLY A 87 2.25 9.79 -2.22
C GLY A 87 2.87 10.37 -0.94
N MET A 88 3.01 9.55 0.13
CA MET A 88 3.59 9.97 1.40
C MET A 88 4.48 8.89 2.02
N SER A 89 5.28 9.24 3.04
CA SER A 89 6.07 8.23 3.75
C SER A 89 5.20 7.37 4.68
N VAL A 90 5.68 6.17 5.02
CA VAL A 90 5.04 5.27 6.01
C VAL A 90 4.74 6.01 7.31
N HIS A 91 5.71 6.76 7.82
CA HIS A 91 5.53 7.54 9.06
C HIS A 91 4.40 8.57 8.95
N GLN A 92 4.32 9.28 7.83
CA GLN A 92 3.23 10.24 7.58
C GLN A 92 1.88 9.54 7.49
N TYR A 93 1.82 8.38 6.83
CA TYR A 93 0.61 7.58 6.72
C TYR A 93 0.13 7.09 8.09
N VAL A 94 1.02 6.47 8.88
CA VAL A 94 0.72 6.03 10.24
C VAL A 94 0.24 7.19 11.10
N GLN A 95 0.93 8.34 11.06
CA GLN A 95 0.53 9.51 11.83
C GLN A 95 -0.85 10.03 11.43
N LYS A 96 -1.16 10.06 10.14
CA LYS A 96 -2.46 10.46 9.63
C LYS A 96 -3.56 9.51 10.11
N LYS A 97 -3.36 8.20 9.99
CA LYS A 97 -4.33 7.19 10.46
C LYS A 97 -4.56 7.25 11.97
N ARG A 98 -3.50 7.47 12.75
CA ARG A 98 -3.61 7.70 14.20
C ARG A 98 -4.43 8.94 14.54
N LEU A 99 -4.28 10.03 13.80
CA LEU A 99 -5.10 11.23 13.98
C LEU A 99 -6.57 11.00 13.61
N GLU A 100 -6.82 10.23 12.56
CA GLU A 100 -8.18 9.82 12.17
C GLU A 100 -8.83 8.99 13.27
N ALA A 101 -8.11 8.01 13.81
CA ALA A 101 -8.58 7.18 14.93
C ALA A 101 -8.81 7.99 16.21
N CYS A 102 -7.89 8.90 16.59
CA CYS A 102 -8.10 9.82 17.70
C CYS A 102 -9.38 10.64 17.53
N ARG A 103 -9.60 11.16 16.34
CA ARG A 103 -10.78 11.96 16.01
C ARG A 103 -12.07 11.16 16.20
N GLU A 104 -12.06 9.91 15.79
CA GLU A 104 -13.21 9.02 15.93
C GLU A 104 -13.55 8.70 17.40
N VAL A 105 -12.56 8.33 18.21
CA VAL A 105 -12.80 8.03 19.62
C VAL A 105 -13.16 9.26 20.44
N ILE A 106 -12.64 10.44 20.08
CA ILE A 106 -13.05 11.72 20.70
C ILE A 106 -14.51 12.04 20.36
N ARG A 107 -14.95 11.77 19.13
CA ARG A 107 -16.36 11.90 18.73
C ARG A 107 -17.25 10.99 19.56
N ASN A 108 -16.78 9.81 19.90
CA ASN A 108 -17.46 8.83 20.76
C ASN A 108 -17.27 9.12 22.28
N ASN A 109 -17.02 10.37 22.64
CA ASN A 109 -16.91 10.87 24.01
C ASN A 109 -15.66 10.40 24.79
N MET A 110 -14.61 9.86 24.15
CA MET A 110 -13.34 9.62 24.82
C MET A 110 -12.64 10.96 25.13
N LYS A 111 -11.97 11.03 26.26
CA LYS A 111 -11.19 12.23 26.61
C LYS A 111 -10.00 12.38 25.68
N ILE A 112 -9.71 13.61 25.27
CA ILE A 112 -8.57 13.93 24.41
C ILE A 112 -7.25 13.39 24.99
N SER A 113 -7.09 13.47 26.34
CA SER A 113 -5.90 12.97 27.03
C SER A 113 -5.72 11.45 26.95
N GLU A 114 -6.79 10.71 26.85
CA GLU A 114 -6.77 9.25 26.68
C GLU A 114 -6.57 8.87 25.21
N ALA A 115 -7.24 9.56 24.31
CA ALA A 115 -7.21 9.30 22.87
C ALA A 115 -5.79 9.39 22.27
N TYR A 116 -5.07 10.48 22.52
CA TYR A 116 -3.74 10.62 21.94
C TYR A 116 -2.71 9.64 22.50
N LEU A 117 -2.83 9.26 23.79
CA LEU A 117 -1.97 8.24 24.40
C LEU A 117 -2.26 6.86 23.84
N LEU A 118 -3.55 6.52 23.66
CA LEU A 118 -3.99 5.24 23.09
C LEU A 118 -3.37 5.01 21.72
N PHE A 119 -3.36 6.02 20.86
CA PHE A 119 -2.81 5.92 19.51
C PHE A 119 -1.33 6.32 19.39
N GLY A 120 -0.55 6.20 20.49
CA GLY A 120 0.91 6.23 20.47
C GLY A 120 1.53 7.60 20.24
N PHE A 121 0.83 8.69 20.54
CA PHE A 121 1.48 10.01 20.64
C PHE A 121 2.15 10.15 22.00
N LYS A 122 3.43 10.54 21.99
CA LYS A 122 4.25 10.62 23.21
C LYS A 122 3.80 11.71 24.19
N ASP A 123 3.31 12.82 23.65
CA ASP A 123 2.88 13.99 24.42
C ASP A 123 1.77 14.76 23.70
N TYR A 124 1.07 15.59 24.49
CA TYR A 124 -0.02 16.40 23.96
C TYR A 124 0.46 17.47 22.98
N SER A 125 1.66 18.02 23.15
CA SER A 125 2.17 19.07 22.25
C SER A 125 2.40 18.57 20.84
N GLY A 126 2.97 17.36 20.71
CA GLY A 126 3.16 16.67 19.44
C GLY A 126 1.83 16.34 18.75
N PHE A 127 0.90 15.77 19.53
CA PHE A 127 -0.46 15.49 19.05
C PHE A 127 -1.18 16.77 18.60
N TYR A 128 -1.18 17.82 19.42
CA TYR A 128 -1.84 19.10 19.11
C TYR A 128 -1.33 19.70 17.80
N LYS A 129 0.00 19.76 17.62
CA LYS A 129 0.61 20.29 16.40
C LYS A 129 0.23 19.47 15.17
N ALA A 130 0.26 18.14 15.28
CA ALA A 130 -0.09 17.24 14.19
C ALA A 130 -1.59 17.38 13.85
N PHE A 131 -2.47 17.38 14.83
CA PHE A 131 -3.91 17.52 14.67
C PHE A 131 -4.28 18.86 14.01
N ARG A 132 -3.70 19.96 14.51
CA ARG A 132 -3.95 21.29 13.95
C ARG A 132 -3.42 21.44 12.53
N LYS A 133 -2.29 20.81 12.22
CA LYS A 133 -1.74 20.79 10.86
C LYS A 133 -2.65 20.03 9.89
N GLU A 134 -3.21 18.92 10.32
CA GLU A 134 -4.05 18.06 9.48
C GLU A 134 -5.47 18.62 9.29
N TYR A 135 -6.08 19.12 10.38
CA TYR A 135 -7.49 19.52 10.36
C TYR A 135 -7.74 21.03 10.43
N GLY A 136 -6.70 21.86 10.56
CA GLY A 136 -6.82 23.33 10.61
C GLY A 136 -7.33 23.89 11.94
N MET A 137 -7.74 23.04 12.89
CA MET A 137 -8.28 23.40 14.20
C MET A 137 -7.68 22.57 15.33
N SER A 138 -7.84 23.01 16.56
CA SER A 138 -7.37 22.24 17.72
C SER A 138 -8.28 21.04 18.02
N PRO A 139 -7.76 20.02 18.75
CA PRO A 139 -8.58 18.88 19.17
C PRO A 139 -9.80 19.29 20.01
N LYS A 140 -9.65 20.35 20.81
CA LYS A 140 -10.73 20.87 21.66
C LYS A 140 -11.82 21.57 20.85
N GLU A 141 -11.43 22.44 19.93
CA GLU A 141 -12.36 23.09 19.00
C GLU A 141 -13.14 22.05 18.17
N TRP A 142 -12.44 21.00 17.70
CA TRP A 142 -13.07 19.89 17.02
C TRP A 142 -14.12 19.19 17.91
N GLN A 143 -13.75 18.84 19.14
CA GLN A 143 -14.65 18.18 20.10
C GLN A 143 -15.91 19.03 20.35
N GLU A 144 -15.75 20.32 20.59
CA GLU A 144 -16.87 21.25 20.80
C GLU A 144 -17.77 21.35 19.56
N THR A 145 -17.19 21.34 18.35
CA THR A 145 -17.96 21.37 17.10
C THR A 145 -18.84 20.13 16.94
N VAL A 146 -18.29 18.94 17.25
CA VAL A 146 -19.01 17.66 17.08
C VAL A 146 -20.09 17.48 18.14
N MET A 147 -19.81 17.89 19.39
CA MET A 147 -20.79 17.78 20.49
C MET A 147 -21.97 18.76 20.35
N ASN A 148 -21.81 19.84 19.58
CA ASN A 148 -22.86 20.84 19.35
C ASN A 148 -23.69 20.56 18.10
N ILE A 149 -23.47 19.45 17.37
CA ILE A 149 -24.34 19.07 16.24
C ILE A 149 -25.56 18.36 16.85
N PRO A 150 -26.79 18.91 16.74
CA PRO A 150 -27.97 18.22 17.21
C PRO A 150 -28.18 16.93 16.40
N GLU A 151 -28.34 15.81 17.09
CA GLU A 151 -28.81 14.58 16.44
C GLU A 151 -30.20 14.85 15.86
N PHE A 152 -30.33 14.72 14.52
CA PHE A 152 -31.60 14.79 13.82
C PHE A 152 -32.20 13.40 13.67
#